data_c7ed942d534401f1c75344e1de097655
#
_entry.id   c7ed942d534401f1c75344e1de097655
#
_cell.length_a   1.000
_cell.length_b   1.000
_cell.length_c   1.000
_cell.angle_alpha   90.00
_cell.angle_beta   90.00
_cell.angle_gamma   90.00
#
_symmetry.space_group_name_H-M   'P 1'
#
loop_
_entity.id
_entity.type
_entity.pdbx_description
1 polymer ?
#
loop_
_entity_poly.entity_id
_entity_poly.type
_entity_poly.pdbx_seq_one_letter_code
_entity_poly.pdbx_strand_id
1 'polypeptide(L)'
;MKKILLLTFLSFLLISCGSSKSSSSSKTTKVERTSKSNSYKKTESIISYAKTFKGTRYKFGGTTKKGMDCSGLVYTSFLKEKISLPRVSRDMAKKGKRLSKDKISKGDLVFFKTNKNKNVINHVGLVVESKRGNILFIHSSSSRGVIVSSLDEKYWRNAFVEGRRVL
;
A
#
# COMPACT_ATOMS: atom_id res chain seq x y z
N MET A 1 -24.14 87.30 -12.78
CA MET A 1 -23.25 87.78 -13.87
C MET A 1 -22.02 86.93 -13.96
N LYS A 2 -21.65 86.55 -15.15
CA LYS A 2 -20.44 85.85 -15.62
C LYS A 2 -20.32 84.38 -15.31
N LYS A 3 -20.59 83.60 -16.32
CA LYS A 3 -20.28 82.21 -16.59
C LYS A 3 -18.79 82.05 -16.78
N ILE A 4 -18.15 81.05 -16.14
CA ILE A 4 -16.87 80.56 -16.58
C ILE A 4 -17.00 79.02 -16.74
N LEU A 5 -16.86 78.62 -17.99
CA LEU A 5 -16.87 77.29 -18.50
C LEU A 5 -15.46 76.71 -18.28
N LEU A 6 -15.32 75.65 -17.52
CA LEU A 6 -14.06 74.94 -17.40
C LEU A 6 -14.22 73.51 -17.95
N LEU A 7 -13.67 73.29 -19.14
CA LEU A 7 -13.49 72.00 -19.71
C LEU A 7 -12.41 71.20 -18.92
N THR A 8 -12.77 70.11 -18.30
CA THR A 8 -11.80 69.17 -17.79
C THR A 8 -11.67 67.98 -18.73
N PHE A 9 -10.50 67.81 -19.24
CA PHE A 9 -10.03 66.77 -20.16
C PHE A 9 -9.98 65.43 -19.41
N LEU A 10 -10.84 64.46 -19.78
CA LEU A 10 -10.88 63.17 -19.18
C LEU A 10 -9.89 62.22 -19.91
N SER A 11 -8.70 62.04 -19.32
CA SER A 11 -7.71 61.10 -19.82
C SER A 11 -8.12 59.67 -19.52
N PHE A 12 -8.42 58.90 -20.54
CA PHE A 12 -8.69 57.48 -20.47
C PHE A 12 -7.41 56.70 -20.35
N LEU A 13 -7.01 56.29 -19.15
CA LEU A 13 -5.95 55.34 -18.94
C LEU A 13 -6.47 53.88 -19.14
N LEU A 14 -6.12 53.29 -20.27
CA LEU A 14 -6.31 51.87 -20.55
C LEU A 14 -5.33 51.08 -19.67
N ILE A 15 -5.84 50.51 -18.58
CA ILE A 15 -5.10 49.51 -17.80
C ILE A 15 -5.23 48.18 -18.54
N SER A 16 -4.19 47.82 -19.31
CA SER A 16 -4.03 46.49 -19.90
C SER A 16 -3.77 45.47 -18.81
N CYS A 17 -4.79 44.72 -18.44
CA CYS A 17 -4.65 43.59 -17.50
C CYS A 17 -4.02 42.41 -18.27
N GLY A 18 -2.70 42.29 -18.20
CA GLY A 18 -1.93 41.15 -18.70
C GLY A 18 -2.27 39.91 -17.90
N SER A 19 -3.12 39.03 -18.46
CA SER A 19 -3.44 37.73 -17.88
C SER A 19 -2.25 36.79 -18.03
N SER A 20 -1.39 36.73 -17.02
CA SER A 20 -0.34 35.72 -16.89
C SER A 20 -0.98 34.35 -16.68
N LYS A 21 -1.14 33.57 -17.73
CA LYS A 21 -1.47 32.16 -17.61
C LYS A 21 -0.30 31.43 -16.93
N SER A 22 -0.43 31.21 -15.63
CA SER A 22 0.44 30.35 -14.88
C SER A 22 0.24 28.89 -15.34
N SER A 23 1.12 28.42 -16.21
CA SER A 23 1.15 27.06 -16.73
C SER A 23 1.96 26.12 -15.81
N SER A 24 1.56 25.99 -14.53
CA SER A 24 2.29 25.10 -13.61
C SER A 24 1.54 23.80 -13.22
N SER A 25 0.37 23.49 -13.83
CA SER A 25 -0.45 22.35 -13.44
C SER A 25 -0.16 21.01 -14.14
N SER A 26 0.60 20.98 -15.24
CA SER A 26 0.74 19.74 -16.03
C SER A 26 1.87 18.81 -15.59
N LYS A 27 2.89 19.33 -14.91
CA LYS A 27 4.07 18.54 -14.49
C LYS A 27 3.78 17.65 -13.27
N THR A 28 3.00 18.15 -12.30
CA THR A 28 2.65 17.43 -11.06
C THR A 28 1.74 16.24 -11.34
N THR A 29 0.75 16.38 -12.22
CA THR A 29 -0.20 15.31 -12.58
C THR A 29 0.48 14.15 -13.32
N LYS A 30 1.48 14.43 -14.16
CA LYS A 30 2.21 13.39 -14.90
C LYS A 30 3.12 12.57 -13.99
N VAL A 31 3.81 13.19 -13.04
CA VAL A 31 4.68 12.52 -12.05
C VAL A 31 3.86 11.63 -11.10
N GLU A 32 2.71 12.09 -10.64
CA GLU A 32 1.84 11.33 -9.75
C GLU A 32 1.22 10.10 -10.44
N ARG A 33 0.81 10.22 -11.71
CA ARG A 33 0.31 9.09 -12.52
C ARG A 33 1.38 8.04 -12.75
N THR A 34 2.62 8.43 -13.03
CA THR A 34 3.73 7.48 -13.26
C THR A 34 4.12 6.77 -11.96
N SER A 35 4.12 7.45 -10.81
CA SER A 35 4.43 6.82 -9.52
C SER A 35 3.36 5.80 -9.10
N LYS A 36 2.07 6.12 -9.25
CA LYS A 36 0.96 5.19 -8.99
C LYS A 36 0.99 3.97 -9.92
N SER A 37 1.27 4.18 -11.21
CA SER A 37 1.42 3.08 -12.18
C SER A 37 2.58 2.15 -11.83
N ASN A 38 3.71 2.69 -11.38
CA ASN A 38 4.87 1.90 -10.98
C ASN A 38 4.62 1.10 -9.69
N SER A 39 3.99 1.72 -8.69
CA SER A 39 3.58 1.03 -7.46
C SER A 39 2.60 -0.11 -7.77
N TYR A 40 1.62 0.10 -8.64
CA TYR A 40 0.68 -0.94 -9.07
C TYR A 40 1.40 -2.12 -9.73
N LYS A 41 2.31 -1.88 -10.68
CA LYS A 41 3.09 -2.93 -11.35
C LYS A 41 3.93 -3.75 -10.36
N LYS A 42 4.60 -3.09 -9.41
CA LYS A 42 5.36 -3.78 -8.36
C LYS A 42 4.46 -4.64 -7.49
N THR A 43 3.30 -4.14 -7.09
CA THR A 43 2.31 -4.88 -6.30
C THR A 43 1.88 -6.17 -7.02
N GLU A 44 1.54 -6.07 -8.31
CA GLU A 44 1.17 -7.25 -9.11
C GLU A 44 2.31 -8.26 -9.25
N SER A 45 3.53 -7.79 -9.47
CA SER A 45 4.73 -8.62 -9.54
C SER A 45 4.98 -9.39 -8.24
N ILE A 46 4.93 -8.69 -7.08
CA ILE A 46 5.10 -9.28 -5.75
C ILE A 46 4.05 -10.36 -5.49
N ILE A 47 2.77 -10.05 -5.76
CA ILE A 47 1.67 -11.00 -5.54
C ILE A 47 1.78 -12.21 -6.47
N SER A 48 2.07 -11.99 -7.74
CA SER A 48 2.26 -13.07 -8.71
C SER A 48 3.39 -13.98 -8.28
N TYR A 49 4.50 -13.41 -7.82
CA TYR A 49 5.62 -14.18 -7.33
C TYR A 49 5.28 -14.94 -6.03
N ALA A 50 4.60 -14.32 -5.08
CA ALA A 50 4.13 -14.99 -3.87
C ALA A 50 3.23 -16.20 -4.20
N LYS A 51 2.35 -16.08 -5.20
CA LYS A 51 1.46 -17.15 -5.64
C LYS A 51 2.20 -18.36 -6.24
N THR A 52 3.44 -18.20 -6.77
CA THR A 52 4.25 -19.31 -7.27
C THR A 52 4.72 -20.27 -6.17
N PHE A 53 4.59 -19.88 -4.90
CA PHE A 53 4.90 -20.70 -3.74
C PHE A 53 3.70 -21.43 -3.15
N LYS A 54 2.49 -21.31 -3.71
CA LYS A 54 1.31 -22.06 -3.23
C LYS A 54 1.63 -23.55 -3.15
N GLY A 55 1.21 -24.20 -2.05
CA GLY A 55 1.48 -25.60 -1.77
C GLY A 55 2.87 -25.88 -1.17
N THR A 56 3.80 -24.91 -1.12
CA THR A 56 5.09 -25.08 -0.43
C THR A 56 4.84 -25.38 1.05
N ARG A 57 5.42 -26.47 1.55
CA ARG A 57 5.30 -26.87 2.96
C ARG A 57 5.87 -25.80 3.91
N TYR A 58 5.34 -25.77 5.12
CA TYR A 58 5.90 -24.92 6.17
C TYR A 58 7.28 -25.41 6.61
N LYS A 59 8.22 -24.47 6.78
CA LYS A 59 9.51 -24.69 7.44
C LYS A 59 9.88 -23.42 8.19
N PHE A 60 10.08 -23.52 9.51
CA PHE A 60 10.55 -22.40 10.32
C PHE A 60 11.89 -21.87 9.77
N GLY A 61 12.00 -20.55 9.61
CA GLY A 61 13.18 -19.90 9.00
C GLY A 61 13.30 -20.08 7.49
N GLY A 62 12.40 -20.82 6.84
CA GLY A 62 12.49 -21.13 5.40
C GLY A 62 12.09 -19.96 4.51
N THR A 63 12.71 -19.89 3.31
CA THR A 63 12.52 -18.83 2.30
C THR A 63 12.48 -19.38 0.87
N THR A 64 12.38 -20.70 0.69
CA THR A 64 12.45 -21.35 -0.63
C THR A 64 11.31 -22.33 -0.85
N LYS A 65 11.15 -22.86 -2.08
CA LYS A 65 10.19 -23.94 -2.39
C LYS A 65 10.42 -25.25 -1.62
N LYS A 66 11.61 -25.41 -0.99
CA LYS A 66 11.87 -26.55 -0.09
C LYS A 66 11.18 -26.40 1.27
N GLY A 67 10.69 -25.21 1.59
CA GLY A 67 9.93 -24.87 2.77
C GLY A 67 10.01 -23.38 3.10
N MET A 68 8.90 -22.82 3.58
CA MET A 68 8.78 -21.40 3.93
C MET A 68 8.04 -21.21 5.25
N ASP A 69 8.42 -20.18 6.03
CA ASP A 69 7.55 -19.63 7.07
C ASP A 69 6.76 -18.41 6.55
N CYS A 70 5.86 -17.86 7.36
CA CYS A 70 4.98 -16.76 6.98
C CYS A 70 5.76 -15.51 6.56
N SER A 71 6.74 -15.09 7.35
CA SER A 71 7.57 -13.93 7.05
C SER A 71 8.61 -14.20 5.96
N GLY A 72 9.05 -15.44 5.78
CA GLY A 72 9.91 -15.85 4.67
C GLY A 72 9.24 -15.72 3.32
N LEU A 73 7.96 -16.11 3.22
CA LEU A 73 7.15 -15.89 2.02
C LEU A 73 7.08 -14.39 1.66
N VAL A 74 6.71 -13.55 2.63
CA VAL A 74 6.59 -12.09 2.42
C VAL A 74 7.94 -11.49 2.08
N TYR A 75 8.99 -11.80 2.86
CA TYR A 75 10.35 -11.33 2.63
C TYR A 75 10.82 -11.62 1.20
N THR A 76 10.72 -12.88 0.78
CA THR A 76 11.16 -13.33 -0.55
C THR A 76 10.37 -12.67 -1.66
N SER A 77 9.05 -12.46 -1.46
CA SER A 77 8.16 -11.85 -2.44
C SER A 77 8.51 -10.36 -2.67
N PHE A 78 8.77 -9.62 -1.60
CA PHE A 78 9.16 -8.19 -1.71
C PHE A 78 10.58 -8.01 -2.23
N LEU A 79 11.49 -8.93 -1.89
CA LEU A 79 12.85 -8.91 -2.39
C LEU A 79 12.93 -9.05 -3.92
N LYS A 80 11.94 -9.71 -4.57
CA LYS A 80 11.78 -9.78 -6.03
C LYS A 80 11.78 -8.38 -6.67
N GLU A 81 11.19 -7.40 -6.01
CA GLU A 81 11.13 -6.00 -6.42
C GLU A 81 12.20 -5.13 -5.74
N LYS A 82 13.26 -5.75 -5.20
CA LYS A 82 14.37 -5.08 -4.48
C LYS A 82 13.89 -4.29 -3.25
N ILE A 83 12.77 -4.69 -2.64
CA ILE A 83 12.24 -4.09 -1.41
C ILE A 83 12.65 -4.98 -0.25
N SER A 84 13.59 -4.50 0.56
CA SER A 84 14.06 -5.22 1.74
C SER A 84 13.12 -5.00 2.92
N LEU A 85 12.60 -6.10 3.47
CA LEU A 85 11.81 -6.12 4.70
C LEU A 85 12.61 -6.85 5.81
N PRO A 86 12.33 -6.56 7.10
CA PRO A 86 12.86 -7.40 8.18
C PRO A 86 12.45 -8.86 8.01
N ARG A 87 13.28 -9.79 8.48
CA ARG A 87 13.01 -11.23 8.33
C ARG A 87 11.89 -11.73 9.23
N VAL A 88 11.59 -11.05 10.33
CA VAL A 88 10.65 -11.48 11.36
C VAL A 88 9.35 -10.67 11.30
N SER A 89 8.19 -11.33 11.41
CA SER A 89 6.87 -10.70 11.26
C SER A 89 6.63 -9.52 12.19
N ARG A 90 7.04 -9.60 13.47
CA ARG A 90 6.90 -8.49 14.44
C ARG A 90 7.70 -7.24 14.05
N ASP A 91 8.82 -7.42 13.36
CA ASP A 91 9.66 -6.30 12.91
C ASP A 91 9.17 -5.76 11.55
N MET A 92 8.60 -6.62 10.68
CA MET A 92 7.85 -6.18 9.50
C MET A 92 6.66 -5.28 9.88
N ALA A 93 5.98 -5.57 10.99
CA ALA A 93 4.85 -4.78 11.48
C ALA A 93 5.23 -3.34 11.89
N LYS A 94 6.52 -3.03 12.02
CA LYS A 94 7.05 -1.67 12.27
C LYS A 94 7.35 -0.91 10.98
N LYS A 95 7.22 -1.55 9.80
CA LYS A 95 7.53 -0.94 8.51
C LYS A 95 6.28 -0.45 7.79
N GLY A 96 6.42 0.64 7.05
CA GLY A 96 5.35 1.22 6.26
C GLY A 96 4.26 1.92 7.10
N LYS A 97 3.18 2.34 6.42
CA LYS A 97 2.06 3.05 7.03
C LYS A 97 1.09 2.06 7.67
N ARG A 98 0.73 2.28 8.94
CA ARG A 98 -0.31 1.51 9.63
C ARG A 98 -1.69 1.79 9.02
N LEU A 99 -2.50 0.74 8.89
CA LEU A 99 -3.83 0.78 8.32
C LEU A 99 -4.84 0.15 9.27
N SER A 100 -6.02 0.76 9.35
CA SER A 100 -7.23 0.12 9.86
C SER A 100 -7.77 -0.89 8.84
N LYS A 101 -8.63 -1.83 9.29
CA LYS A 101 -9.14 -2.92 8.43
C LYS A 101 -9.81 -2.41 7.15
N ASP A 102 -10.58 -1.33 7.23
CA ASP A 102 -11.32 -0.70 6.13
C ASP A 102 -10.42 -0.04 5.06
N LYS A 103 -9.15 0.26 5.40
CA LYS A 103 -8.16 0.86 4.50
C LYS A 103 -7.22 -0.15 3.84
N ILE A 104 -7.39 -1.44 4.16
CA ILE A 104 -6.55 -2.51 3.60
C ILE A 104 -6.90 -2.73 2.12
N SER A 105 -5.87 -2.78 1.29
CA SER A 105 -5.95 -2.99 -0.15
C SER A 105 -4.99 -4.08 -0.60
N LYS A 106 -5.16 -4.53 -1.83
CA LYS A 106 -4.24 -5.47 -2.49
C LYS A 106 -2.79 -4.99 -2.42
N GLY A 107 -1.88 -5.86 -2.02
CA GLY A 107 -0.45 -5.57 -1.81
C GLY A 107 -0.08 -5.15 -0.38
N ASP A 108 -1.06 -4.85 0.47
CA ASP A 108 -0.79 -4.56 1.87
C ASP A 108 -0.45 -5.83 2.66
N LEU A 109 0.23 -5.68 3.78
CA LEU A 109 0.52 -6.75 4.72
C LEU A 109 -0.53 -6.77 5.83
N VAL A 110 -0.92 -7.96 6.28
CA VAL A 110 -1.82 -8.18 7.42
C VAL A 110 -1.10 -8.97 8.49
N PHE A 111 -1.23 -8.54 9.75
CA PHE A 111 -0.49 -9.06 10.89
C PHE A 111 -1.43 -9.63 11.94
N PHE A 112 -0.98 -10.72 12.57
CA PHE A 112 -1.81 -11.50 13.48
C PHE A 112 -1.07 -11.91 14.75
N LYS A 113 -1.84 -12.10 15.83
CA LYS A 113 -1.45 -12.78 17.06
C LYS A 113 -2.15 -14.13 17.10
N THR A 114 -1.48 -15.17 16.60
CA THR A 114 -2.06 -16.53 16.53
C THR A 114 -1.77 -17.38 17.76
N ASN A 115 -0.84 -16.93 18.64
CA ASN A 115 -0.57 -17.58 19.91
C ASN A 115 -1.34 -16.87 21.03
N LYS A 116 -2.34 -17.56 21.61
CA LYS A 116 -3.20 -17.01 22.68
C LYS A 116 -2.42 -16.68 23.97
N ASN A 117 -1.29 -17.36 24.21
CA ASN A 117 -0.50 -17.20 25.42
C ASN A 117 0.55 -16.07 25.30
N LYS A 118 0.71 -15.46 24.12
CA LYS A 118 1.70 -14.41 23.86
C LYS A 118 1.07 -13.20 23.20
N ASN A 119 1.14 -12.05 23.84
CA ASN A 119 0.60 -10.80 23.31
C ASN A 119 1.55 -10.14 22.30
N VAL A 120 2.08 -10.91 21.32
CA VAL A 120 3.00 -10.42 20.29
C VAL A 120 2.57 -10.87 18.89
N ILE A 121 2.80 -10.01 17.89
CA ILE A 121 2.62 -10.37 16.48
C ILE A 121 3.61 -11.50 16.15
N ASN A 122 3.06 -12.61 15.66
CA ASN A 122 3.82 -13.81 15.32
C ASN A 122 3.47 -14.39 13.94
N HIS A 123 2.56 -13.73 13.20
CA HIS A 123 2.19 -14.16 11.87
C HIS A 123 1.93 -12.97 10.94
N VAL A 124 2.17 -13.19 9.63
CA VAL A 124 1.97 -12.19 8.59
C VAL A 124 1.46 -12.85 7.31
N GLY A 125 0.62 -12.12 6.57
CA GLY A 125 0.18 -12.46 5.23
C GLY A 125 0.24 -11.27 4.28
N LEU A 126 0.30 -11.54 2.98
CA LEU A 126 0.24 -10.57 1.90
C LEU A 126 -1.16 -10.57 1.30
N VAL A 127 -1.82 -9.42 1.27
CA VAL A 127 -3.16 -9.27 0.67
C VAL A 127 -3.08 -9.46 -0.84
N VAL A 128 -3.79 -10.45 -1.35
CA VAL A 128 -3.84 -10.78 -2.79
C VAL A 128 -5.11 -10.29 -3.46
N GLU A 129 -6.15 -10.01 -2.67
CA GLU A 129 -7.42 -9.44 -3.13
C GLU A 129 -8.09 -8.66 -2.00
N SER A 130 -8.73 -7.53 -2.35
CA SER A 130 -9.59 -6.76 -1.45
C SER A 130 -10.75 -6.22 -2.28
N LYS A 131 -11.92 -6.84 -2.16
CA LYS A 131 -13.15 -6.44 -2.89
C LYS A 131 -14.35 -6.50 -1.95
N ARG A 132 -15.14 -5.42 -1.91
CA ARG A 132 -16.40 -5.34 -1.16
C ARG A 132 -16.27 -5.79 0.31
N GLY A 133 -15.13 -5.44 0.96
CA GLY A 133 -14.85 -5.83 2.33
C GLY A 133 -14.26 -7.23 2.51
N ASN A 134 -14.32 -8.10 1.50
CA ASN A 134 -13.65 -9.41 1.54
C ASN A 134 -12.14 -9.24 1.24
N ILE A 135 -11.31 -9.58 2.22
CA ILE A 135 -9.85 -9.48 2.14
C ILE A 135 -9.27 -10.89 2.13
N LEU A 136 -8.67 -11.27 0.98
CA LEU A 136 -7.94 -12.53 0.82
C LEU A 136 -6.44 -12.27 0.94
N PHE A 137 -5.75 -13.11 1.68
CA PHE A 137 -4.30 -12.99 1.87
C PHE A 137 -3.59 -14.33 1.71
N ILE A 138 -2.40 -14.30 1.11
CA ILE A 138 -1.50 -15.46 0.99
C ILE A 138 -0.55 -15.47 2.18
N HIS A 139 -0.38 -16.64 2.79
CA HIS A 139 0.50 -16.84 3.93
C HIS A 139 1.00 -18.28 4.00
N SER A 140 2.05 -18.56 4.79
CA SER A 140 2.48 -19.92 5.08
C SER A 140 1.91 -20.36 6.43
N SER A 141 0.92 -21.26 6.37
CA SER A 141 0.33 -21.94 7.53
C SER A 141 1.26 -23.05 8.02
N SER A 142 1.41 -23.21 9.34
CA SER A 142 2.23 -24.28 9.93
C SER A 142 1.74 -25.68 9.60
N SER A 143 0.43 -25.87 9.40
CA SER A 143 -0.17 -27.18 9.11
C SER A 143 -0.42 -27.43 7.62
N ARG A 144 -0.67 -26.38 6.81
CA ARG A 144 -1.09 -26.50 5.40
C ARG A 144 -0.08 -25.90 4.41
N GLY A 145 1.03 -25.33 4.89
CA GLY A 145 1.99 -24.63 4.03
C GLY A 145 1.42 -23.35 3.43
N VAL A 146 1.89 -22.96 2.25
CA VAL A 146 1.52 -21.71 1.58
C VAL A 146 0.14 -21.83 0.94
N ILE A 147 -0.82 -21.08 1.51
CA ILE A 147 -2.23 -21.05 1.10
C ILE A 147 -2.77 -19.63 1.05
N VAL A 148 -3.97 -19.47 0.48
CA VAL A 148 -4.77 -18.24 0.57
C VAL A 148 -5.90 -18.48 1.57
N SER A 149 -6.11 -17.54 2.46
CA SER A 149 -7.19 -17.49 3.46
C SER A 149 -7.97 -16.18 3.37
N SER A 150 -9.19 -16.16 3.92
CA SER A 150 -9.98 -14.94 4.08
C SER A 150 -9.81 -14.36 5.48
N LEU A 151 -9.71 -13.03 5.55
CA LEU A 151 -9.70 -12.31 6.83
C LEU A 151 -11.06 -12.43 7.56
N ASP A 152 -12.12 -12.86 6.86
CA ASP A 152 -13.45 -13.06 7.46
C ASP A 152 -13.62 -14.46 8.07
N GLU A 153 -12.69 -15.39 7.85
CA GLU A 153 -12.64 -16.64 8.62
C GLU A 153 -12.50 -16.33 10.12
N LYS A 154 -13.32 -16.94 10.96
CA LYS A 154 -13.40 -16.68 12.41
C LYS A 154 -12.01 -16.67 13.10
N TYR A 155 -11.14 -17.61 12.71
CA TYR A 155 -9.79 -17.72 13.24
C TYR A 155 -8.96 -16.47 12.92
N TRP A 156 -8.92 -16.05 11.66
CA TRP A 156 -8.11 -14.92 11.22
C TRP A 156 -8.68 -13.59 11.67
N ARG A 157 -10.01 -13.43 11.66
CA ARG A 157 -10.68 -12.24 12.17
C ARG A 157 -10.37 -11.99 13.65
N ASN A 158 -10.35 -13.06 14.47
CA ASN A 158 -10.06 -12.95 15.90
C ASN A 158 -8.56 -12.72 16.18
N ALA A 159 -7.66 -13.21 15.32
CA ALA A 159 -6.22 -13.06 15.47
C ALA A 159 -5.67 -11.77 14.86
N PHE A 160 -6.45 -11.05 14.04
CA PHE A 160 -6.03 -9.85 13.33
C PHE A 160 -5.64 -8.71 14.29
N VAL A 161 -4.54 -8.03 13.99
CA VAL A 161 -4.03 -6.90 14.77
C VAL A 161 -4.06 -5.61 13.95
N GLU A 162 -3.44 -5.61 12.78
CA GLU A 162 -3.30 -4.43 11.93
C GLU A 162 -2.90 -4.76 10.50
N GLY A 163 -3.10 -3.79 9.60
CA GLY A 163 -2.51 -3.78 8.26
C GLY A 163 -1.33 -2.82 8.16
N ARG A 164 -0.45 -3.06 7.16
CA ARG A 164 0.66 -2.15 6.80
C ARG A 164 0.77 -2.00 5.30
N ARG A 165 0.90 -0.75 4.82
CA ARG A 165 1.26 -0.42 3.43
C ARG A 165 2.73 -0.10 3.37
N VAL A 166 3.43 -0.82 2.49
CA VAL A 166 4.88 -0.69 2.28
C VAL A 166 5.18 0.03 0.96
N LEU A 167 4.24 -0.04 -0.03
CA LEU A 167 4.35 0.53 -1.38
C LEU A 167 3.49 1.77 -1.58
#